data_205e870921a9512c89496f695a66fa16
#
_entry.id   205e870921a9512c89496f695a66fa16
#
_cell.length_a   1.000
_cell.length_b   1.000
_cell.length_c   1.000
_cell.angle_alpha   90.00
_cell.angle_beta   90.00
_cell.angle_gamma   90.00
#
_symmetry.space_group_name_H-M   'P 1'
#
loop_
_entity.id
_entity.type
_entity.pdbx_description
1 polymer ?
#
loop_
_entity_poly.entity_id
_entity_poly.type
_entity_poly.pdbx_seq_one_letter_code
_entity_poly.pdbx_strand_id
1 'polypeptide(L)'
;MSWIDKNKLKIQINQDDQIYHIDLKKGHDLSIKNDFSGNAPIFYGAEQPKVFPQHSGNFIGDLESGGSCNVPIVSCNIHCTGTHTECISHIQESKFKITDKCPEGLIPSYLITVEPEPANSIKDSYHCDISGS
;
A
#
# COMPACT_ATOMS: atom_id res chain seq x y z
N MET A 1 -28.48 -10.46 7.13
CA MET A 1 -27.03 -10.57 7.11
C MET A 1 -26.58 -10.62 8.57
N SER A 2 -26.19 -11.79 9.08
CA SER A 2 -25.77 -11.91 10.49
C SER A 2 -24.38 -11.32 10.64
N TRP A 3 -24.25 -10.33 11.51
CA TRP A 3 -22.96 -9.75 11.85
C TRP A 3 -22.17 -10.81 12.66
N ILE A 4 -20.99 -11.14 12.20
CA ILE A 4 -20.09 -12.02 12.95
C ILE A 4 -19.62 -11.27 14.19
N ASP A 5 -19.94 -11.82 15.38
CA ASP A 5 -19.42 -11.27 16.63
C ASP A 5 -17.92 -11.56 16.73
N LYS A 6 -17.10 -10.55 16.46
CA LYS A 6 -15.63 -10.66 16.51
C LYS A 6 -15.09 -11.11 17.87
N ASN A 7 -15.91 -10.99 18.95
CA ASN A 7 -15.52 -11.46 20.28
C ASN A 7 -15.59 -12.98 20.43
N LYS A 8 -16.33 -13.64 19.53
CA LYS A 8 -16.50 -15.10 19.53
C LYS A 8 -15.67 -15.80 18.48
N LEU A 9 -15.09 -15.06 17.52
CA LEU A 9 -14.29 -15.64 16.47
C LEU A 9 -12.87 -15.89 16.97
N LYS A 10 -12.49 -17.15 17.02
CA LYS A 10 -11.11 -17.60 17.26
C LYS A 10 -10.59 -18.22 15.98
N ILE A 11 -9.50 -17.71 15.48
CA ILE A 11 -8.82 -18.24 14.30
C ILE A 11 -7.53 -18.90 14.75
N GLN A 12 -7.33 -20.12 14.25
CA GLN A 12 -6.14 -20.91 14.48
C GLN A 12 -5.61 -21.38 13.13
N ILE A 13 -4.33 -21.21 12.92
CA ILE A 13 -3.61 -21.70 11.75
C ILE A 13 -2.63 -22.78 12.21
N ASN A 14 -2.67 -23.93 11.57
CA ASN A 14 -1.69 -24.99 11.75
C ASN A 14 -0.71 -24.93 10.59
N GLN A 15 0.56 -24.69 10.87
CA GLN A 15 1.61 -24.66 9.87
C GLN A 15 2.91 -25.23 10.45
N ASP A 16 3.55 -26.15 9.73
CA ASP A 16 4.84 -26.75 10.09
C ASP A 16 4.86 -27.30 11.53
N ASP A 17 3.81 -28.05 11.90
CA ASP A 17 3.58 -28.60 13.24
C ASP A 17 3.43 -27.57 14.37
N GLN A 18 3.30 -26.30 14.02
CA GLN A 18 3.03 -25.21 14.96
C GLN A 18 1.59 -24.70 14.85
N ILE A 19 1.06 -24.29 15.98
CA ILE A 19 -0.28 -23.72 16.09
C ILE A 19 -0.16 -22.22 16.36
N TYR A 20 -0.71 -21.41 15.47
CA TYR A 20 -0.78 -19.96 15.61
C TYR A 20 -2.20 -19.55 15.97
N HIS A 21 -2.34 -18.71 16.99
CA HIS A 21 -3.60 -18.10 17.37
C HIS A 21 -3.65 -16.66 16.92
N ILE A 22 -4.70 -16.31 16.19
CA ILE A 22 -4.87 -14.95 15.64
C ILE A 22 -5.90 -14.19 16.49
N ASP A 23 -5.48 -13.06 17.02
CA ASP A 23 -6.35 -12.11 17.69
C ASP A 23 -6.70 -10.97 16.72
N LEU A 24 -7.90 -11.04 16.11
CA LEU A 24 -8.37 -10.03 15.17
C LEU A 24 -8.59 -8.64 15.78
N LYS A 25 -8.51 -8.50 17.11
CA LYS A 25 -8.62 -7.21 17.80
C LYS A 25 -7.27 -6.48 17.90
N LYS A 26 -6.18 -7.20 17.68
CA LYS A 26 -4.81 -6.69 17.78
C LYS A 26 -4.17 -6.57 16.41
N GLY A 27 -4.84 -5.84 15.52
CA GLY A 27 -4.24 -5.47 14.22
C GLY A 27 -3.11 -4.46 14.43
N HIS A 28 -2.00 -4.66 13.73
CA HIS A 28 -0.91 -3.69 13.63
C HIS A 28 -0.94 -3.11 12.22
N ASP A 29 -1.05 -1.79 12.12
CA ASP A 29 -0.91 -1.09 10.85
C ASP A 29 0.58 -0.88 10.57
N LEU A 30 1.09 -1.57 9.57
CA LEU A 30 2.48 -1.50 9.13
C LEU A 30 2.64 -0.59 7.91
N SER A 31 1.55 0.02 7.45
CA SER A 31 1.56 0.81 6.22
C SER A 31 2.01 2.25 6.46
N ILE A 32 2.67 2.82 5.47
CA ILE A 32 2.86 4.26 5.37
C ILE A 32 1.57 4.84 4.79
N LYS A 33 0.97 5.79 5.49
CA LYS A 33 -0.24 6.47 5.03
C LYS A 33 0.06 7.31 3.80
N ASN A 34 -0.78 7.22 2.79
CA ASN A 34 -0.74 8.15 1.67
C ASN A 34 -1.17 9.54 2.14
N ASP A 35 -0.32 10.53 1.93
CA ASP A 35 -0.61 11.93 2.21
C ASP A 35 -0.92 12.66 0.90
N PHE A 36 -2.15 13.14 0.78
CA PHE A 36 -2.63 13.88 -0.40
C PHE A 36 -2.56 15.40 -0.22
N SER A 37 -1.93 15.89 0.85
CA SER A 37 -1.72 17.31 1.11
C SER A 37 -0.46 17.89 0.45
N GLY A 38 0.29 17.07 -0.26
CA GLY A 38 1.53 17.45 -0.95
C GLY A 38 2.82 17.19 -0.17
N ASN A 39 2.73 16.44 0.94
CA ASN A 39 3.89 16.10 1.79
C ASN A 39 4.16 14.59 1.82
N ALA A 40 3.64 13.83 0.86
CA ALA A 40 3.94 12.41 0.78
C ALA A 40 5.44 12.18 0.51
N PRO A 41 6.05 11.15 1.11
CA PRO A 41 7.37 10.70 0.66
C PRO A 41 7.24 10.25 -0.80
N ILE A 42 8.12 10.75 -1.64
CA ILE A 42 8.17 10.40 -3.07
C ILE A 42 9.58 9.94 -3.45
N PHE A 43 9.64 9.01 -4.41
CA PHE A 43 10.89 8.51 -4.96
C PHE A 43 10.97 8.80 -6.46
N TYR A 44 12.17 8.86 -7.00
CA TYR A 44 12.44 9.02 -8.43
C TYR A 44 11.78 10.25 -9.09
N GLY A 45 11.56 11.31 -8.32
CA GLY A 45 10.91 12.51 -8.85
C GLY A 45 9.43 12.31 -9.26
N ALA A 46 8.75 11.32 -8.70
CA ALA A 46 7.34 11.10 -8.96
C ALA A 46 6.51 12.31 -8.52
N GLU A 47 5.37 12.50 -9.17
CA GLU A 47 4.43 13.53 -8.73
C GLU A 47 3.82 13.18 -7.37
N GLN A 48 3.55 14.21 -6.57
CA GLN A 48 2.79 14.08 -5.33
C GLN A 48 1.41 13.50 -5.61
N PRO A 49 0.92 12.61 -4.72
CA PRO A 49 -0.45 12.12 -4.83
C PRO A 49 -1.44 13.27 -4.73
N LYS A 50 -2.51 13.18 -5.50
CA LYS A 50 -3.53 14.23 -5.63
C LYS A 50 -4.93 13.64 -5.48
N VAL A 51 -5.83 14.42 -4.90
CA VAL A 51 -7.27 14.16 -4.88
C VAL A 51 -7.97 15.39 -5.44
N PHE A 52 -8.87 15.17 -6.38
CA PHE A 52 -9.65 16.26 -6.98
C PHE A 52 -11.04 15.74 -7.41
N PRO A 53 -12.06 16.61 -7.46
CA PRO A 53 -13.40 16.21 -7.83
C PRO A 53 -13.50 15.71 -9.27
N GLN A 54 -14.37 14.73 -9.52
CA GLN A 54 -14.75 14.38 -10.89
C GLN A 54 -15.57 15.51 -11.51
N HIS A 55 -15.23 15.90 -12.74
CA HIS A 55 -16.00 16.81 -13.57
C HIS A 55 -16.37 16.12 -14.89
N SER A 56 -17.64 16.26 -15.32
CA SER A 56 -18.11 15.75 -16.62
C SER A 56 -19.30 16.59 -17.12
N GLY A 57 -19.08 17.42 -18.12
CA GLY A 57 -20.10 18.37 -18.56
C GLY A 57 -20.52 19.29 -17.39
N ASN A 58 -21.81 19.28 -17.07
CA ASN A 58 -22.36 20.04 -15.95
C ASN A 58 -22.28 19.30 -14.61
N PHE A 59 -21.77 18.07 -14.59
CA PHE A 59 -21.61 17.32 -13.34
C PHE A 59 -20.36 17.78 -12.60
N ILE A 60 -20.54 18.09 -11.31
CA ILE A 60 -19.48 18.45 -10.37
C ILE A 60 -19.54 17.45 -9.20
N GLY A 61 -18.50 16.67 -9.04
CA GLY A 61 -18.38 15.65 -7.97
C GLY A 61 -17.85 16.24 -6.65
N ASP A 62 -18.41 17.37 -6.23
CA ASP A 62 -18.01 18.08 -5.02
C ASP A 62 -19.20 18.87 -4.45
N LEU A 63 -19.62 18.53 -3.24
CA LEU A 63 -20.72 19.18 -2.55
C LEU A 63 -20.41 20.65 -2.23
N GLU A 64 -19.16 20.98 -1.89
CA GLU A 64 -18.76 22.35 -1.56
C GLU A 64 -18.80 23.25 -2.78
N SER A 65 -18.61 22.70 -3.95
CA SER A 65 -18.70 23.40 -5.25
C SER A 65 -20.12 23.35 -5.86
N GLY A 66 -21.13 22.94 -5.07
CA GLY A 66 -22.53 22.89 -5.52
C GLY A 66 -22.94 21.63 -6.27
N GLY A 67 -22.14 20.61 -6.25
CA GLY A 67 -22.50 19.29 -6.78
C GLY A 67 -23.50 18.54 -5.89
N SER A 68 -24.08 17.47 -6.42
CA SER A 68 -25.05 16.64 -5.71
C SER A 68 -24.43 15.56 -4.82
N CYS A 69 -23.15 15.29 -5.01
CA CYS A 69 -22.42 14.26 -4.26
C CYS A 69 -20.90 14.47 -4.41
N ASN A 70 -20.12 13.85 -3.49
CA ASN A 70 -18.66 13.80 -3.60
C ASN A 70 -18.23 12.59 -4.42
N VAL A 71 -17.52 12.82 -5.51
CA VAL A 71 -16.93 11.79 -6.37
C VAL A 71 -15.47 12.15 -6.62
N PRO A 72 -14.55 11.77 -5.71
CA PRO A 72 -13.14 12.10 -5.85
C PRO A 72 -12.44 11.22 -6.88
N ILE A 73 -11.54 11.82 -7.65
CA ILE A 73 -10.49 11.12 -8.40
C ILE A 73 -9.24 11.11 -7.55
N VAL A 74 -8.61 9.94 -7.43
CA VAL A 74 -7.32 9.78 -6.76
C VAL A 74 -6.26 9.50 -7.80
N SER A 75 -5.19 10.29 -7.79
CA SER A 75 -4.02 10.11 -8.65
C SER A 75 -2.78 9.92 -7.78
N CYS A 76 -2.09 8.81 -7.94
CA CYS A 76 -0.84 8.54 -7.24
C CYS A 76 0.02 7.54 -8.03
N ASN A 77 1.33 7.60 -7.81
CA ASN A 77 2.24 6.56 -8.26
C ASN A 77 2.43 5.56 -7.12
N ILE A 78 1.82 4.38 -7.23
CA ILE A 78 1.81 3.38 -6.16
C ILE A 78 3.20 2.87 -5.78
N HIS A 79 4.15 2.83 -6.73
CA HIS A 79 5.53 2.39 -6.47
C HIS A 79 6.38 3.47 -5.77
N CYS A 80 5.94 4.73 -5.78
CA CYS A 80 6.75 5.86 -5.33
C CYS A 80 6.19 6.60 -4.12
N THR A 81 4.98 6.30 -3.66
CA THR A 81 4.29 7.17 -2.69
C THR A 81 3.74 6.48 -1.46
N GLY A 82 3.89 5.19 -1.29
CA GLY A 82 3.35 4.51 -0.11
C GLY A 82 3.60 3.02 -0.08
N THR A 83 3.12 2.39 0.97
CA THR A 83 3.20 0.93 1.11
C THR A 83 2.30 0.27 0.08
N HIS A 84 2.86 -0.62 -0.70
CA HIS A 84 2.16 -1.33 -1.78
C HIS A 84 2.62 -2.79 -1.86
N THR A 85 1.87 -3.58 -2.59
CA THR A 85 2.21 -4.96 -2.91
C THR A 85 2.51 -5.05 -4.40
N GLU A 86 3.60 -5.70 -4.72
CA GLU A 86 4.03 -5.90 -6.09
C GLU A 86 4.46 -7.35 -6.34
N CYS A 87 4.60 -7.72 -7.59
CA CYS A 87 5.11 -9.02 -7.99
C CYS A 87 6.34 -8.87 -8.88
N ILE A 88 6.96 -10.00 -9.22
CA ILE A 88 8.21 -10.05 -10.00
C ILE A 88 8.12 -9.30 -11.34
N SER A 89 6.91 -9.10 -11.89
CA SER A 89 6.70 -8.33 -13.11
C SER A 89 7.10 -6.86 -13.00
N HIS A 90 7.32 -6.36 -11.78
CA HIS A 90 7.82 -5.00 -11.56
C HIS A 90 9.28 -4.85 -12.02
N ILE A 91 10.10 -5.87 -11.83
CA ILE A 91 11.56 -5.81 -12.10
C ILE A 91 12.01 -6.77 -13.21
N GLN A 92 11.14 -7.63 -13.69
CA GLN A 92 11.43 -8.61 -14.72
C GLN A 92 10.27 -8.71 -15.71
N GLU A 93 10.57 -8.82 -17.00
CA GLU A 93 9.55 -9.08 -17.99
C GLU A 93 8.81 -10.39 -17.68
N SER A 94 7.53 -10.29 -17.41
CA SER A 94 6.70 -11.39 -16.96
C SER A 94 5.23 -11.10 -17.28
N LYS A 95 4.46 -12.16 -17.47
CA LYS A 95 2.99 -12.08 -17.67
C LYS A 95 2.21 -12.21 -16.36
N PHE A 96 2.89 -12.35 -15.23
CA PHE A 96 2.21 -12.47 -13.94
C PHE A 96 1.59 -11.16 -13.50
N LYS A 97 0.35 -11.24 -13.02
CA LYS A 97 -0.33 -10.13 -12.34
C LYS A 97 -0.29 -10.37 -10.84
N ILE A 98 -0.29 -9.29 -10.06
CA ILE A 98 -0.35 -9.41 -8.61
C ILE A 98 -1.57 -10.19 -8.14
N THR A 99 -2.72 -10.01 -8.80
CA THR A 99 -3.95 -10.73 -8.51
C THR A 99 -3.86 -12.24 -8.68
N ASP A 100 -2.96 -12.71 -9.53
CA ASP A 100 -2.79 -14.14 -9.81
C ASP A 100 -1.85 -14.81 -8.81
N LYS A 101 -1.11 -14.02 -8.03
CA LYS A 101 -0.03 -14.48 -7.14
C LYS A 101 -0.21 -14.06 -5.68
N CYS A 102 -1.07 -13.09 -5.43
CA CYS A 102 -1.36 -12.68 -4.07
C CYS A 102 -2.02 -13.85 -3.32
N PRO A 103 -1.45 -14.30 -2.21
CA PRO A 103 -2.06 -15.39 -1.45
C PRO A 103 -3.42 -14.98 -0.90
N GLU A 104 -4.36 -15.91 -0.92
CA GLU A 104 -5.68 -15.72 -0.34
C GLU A 104 -5.66 -16.10 1.14
N GLY A 105 -6.33 -15.31 1.96
CA GLY A 105 -6.51 -15.58 3.38
C GLY A 105 -5.43 -15.01 4.29
N LEU A 106 -5.35 -15.56 5.50
CA LEU A 106 -4.41 -15.17 6.54
C LEU A 106 -3.16 -16.05 6.44
N ILE A 107 -2.03 -15.42 6.27
CA ILE A 107 -0.73 -16.09 6.17
C ILE A 107 0.19 -15.63 7.30
N PRO A 108 0.90 -16.56 7.97
CA PRO A 108 1.98 -16.19 8.87
C PRO A 108 3.09 -15.45 8.13
N SER A 109 3.53 -14.34 8.71
CA SER A 109 4.56 -13.51 8.10
C SER A 109 5.57 -13.06 9.15
N TYR A 110 6.82 -12.84 8.71
CA TYR A 110 7.83 -12.21 9.53
C TYR A 110 7.93 -10.72 9.19
N LEU A 111 7.94 -9.89 10.22
CA LEU A 111 8.28 -8.49 10.08
C LEU A 111 9.81 -8.36 10.17
N ILE A 112 10.43 -7.89 9.10
CA ILE A 112 11.85 -7.56 9.08
C ILE A 112 11.97 -6.06 9.19
N THR A 113 12.68 -5.61 10.23
CA THR A 113 13.02 -4.20 10.39
C THR A 113 14.43 -3.99 9.85
N VAL A 114 14.58 -3.04 8.94
CA VAL A 114 15.85 -2.65 8.35
C VAL A 114 16.15 -1.22 8.79
N GLU A 115 17.33 -1.00 9.35
CA GLU A 115 17.85 0.33 9.62
C GLU A 115 18.65 0.78 8.40
N PRO A 116 18.24 1.84 7.70
CA PRO A 116 18.93 2.28 6.50
C PRO A 116 20.28 2.89 6.85
N GLU A 117 21.31 2.56 6.06
CA GLU A 117 22.61 3.18 6.15
C GLU A 117 22.83 4.18 4.99
N PRO A 118 23.62 5.22 5.19
CA PRO A 118 24.00 6.13 4.11
C PRO A 118 24.68 5.38 2.96
N ALA A 119 24.29 5.66 1.73
CA ALA A 119 24.81 4.96 0.54
C ALA A 119 26.35 5.02 0.41
N ASN A 120 26.98 6.08 0.93
CA ASN A 120 28.43 6.24 0.93
C ASN A 120 29.15 5.38 2.00
N SER A 121 28.43 4.77 2.93
CA SER A 121 28.99 3.88 3.96
C SER A 121 29.06 2.42 3.54
N ILE A 122 28.38 2.06 2.46
CA ILE A 122 28.28 0.69 1.94
C ILE A 122 29.02 0.54 0.60
N LYS A 123 29.44 -0.68 0.30
CA LYS A 123 30.14 -0.99 -0.97
C LYS A 123 29.22 -1.47 -2.08
N ASP A 124 27.91 -1.37 -1.88
CA ASP A 124 26.95 -1.73 -2.91
C ASP A 124 26.93 -0.72 -4.04
N SER A 125 26.85 -1.21 -5.27
CA SER A 125 26.67 -0.39 -6.46
C SER A 125 25.20 -0.40 -6.86
N TYR A 126 24.53 0.72 -6.71
CA TYR A 126 23.22 0.94 -7.33
C TYR A 126 23.39 1.36 -8.78
N HIS A 127 22.61 0.76 -9.69
CA HIS A 127 22.61 1.13 -11.11
C HIS A 127 21.91 2.45 -11.42
N CYS A 128 21.20 3.04 -10.45
CA CYS A 128 20.57 4.34 -10.60
C CYS A 128 21.39 5.39 -9.85
N ASP A 129 21.65 6.49 -10.52
CA ASP A 129 22.23 7.67 -9.88
C ASP A 129 21.16 8.32 -9.00
N ILE A 130 21.30 8.14 -7.70
CA ILE A 130 20.44 8.79 -6.68
C ILE A 130 21.07 10.11 -6.20
N SER A 131 22.06 10.64 -6.91
CA SER A 131 22.63 11.94 -6.66
C SER A 131 21.58 13.04 -6.93
N GLY A 132 20.89 13.47 -5.92
CA GLY A 132 19.93 14.58 -6.03
C GLY A 132 18.63 14.45 -5.24
N SER A 133 18.55 13.53 -4.30
CA SER A 133 17.47 13.48 -3.32
C SER A 133 17.90 14.09 -1.99
#